data_93f1ba17d56c4b1269d209c854e2cac6
#
_entry.id   93f1ba17d56c4b1269d209c854e2cac6
#
_cell.length_a   1.000
_cell.length_b   1.000
_cell.length_c   1.000
_cell.angle_alpha   90.00
_cell.angle_beta   90.00
_cell.angle_gamma   90.00
#
_symmetry.space_group_name_H-M   'P 1'
#
loop_
_entity.id
_entity.type
_entity.pdbx_description
1 polymer ?
#
loop_
_entity_poly.entity_id
_entity_poly.type
_entity_poly.pdbx_seq_one_letter_code
_entity_poly.pdbx_strand_id
1 'polypeptide(L)'
;MPSLSRNESPRRRGPAWDVAVVGGGMVGAAAALALARAGFATALVEVRAPTPWSAQDEVDLRVVGLAPSSVALLDDLDVWASIRSQRAGPYAHMHVWDAATGASIHFDAADEGRDLLGYIVENNLVQWQLWQALESAGVHRLCPAQVSGFDVLEDRVQLTLDGAETDVLSARLLVAADGANSPLRSLAGIETQGRDYAQRGVVAHVSTERPHEGTAWQRFLDTGPLALLPLADGRSSIVWSLPEAEAQRVMALDHQAFLDELGVASDFRLGRVVGSTPRAAFPLRLQLAKSYQSERFVLLGDAAHAVHPLAGQGVNLGLRDVSELRDVLVGAREDGVDIAAPQVLRRYARRRRSADTLDALSFDALARVYGWTSPPLVAARGLGVRLLDRLNPIKRRLAEHAAGL
;
A
#
# COMPACT_ATOMS: atom_id res chain seq x y z
N MET A 1 -0.98 8.78 71.65
CA MET A 1 -0.10 8.64 70.49
C MET A 1 -0.96 8.30 69.25
N PRO A 2 -1.15 9.19 68.29
CA PRO A 2 -1.91 8.86 67.13
C PRO A 2 -1.01 8.18 66.09
N SER A 3 -1.50 7.07 65.55
CA SER A 3 -0.88 6.28 64.48
C SER A 3 -0.81 7.08 63.19
N LEU A 4 0.38 7.24 62.64
CA LEU A 4 0.63 7.76 61.30
C LEU A 4 0.07 6.79 60.26
N SER A 5 -1.03 7.16 59.62
CA SER A 5 -1.51 6.49 58.40
C SER A 5 -0.48 6.70 57.29
N ARG A 6 0.16 5.61 56.85
CA ARG A 6 0.94 5.61 55.61
C ARG A 6 0.01 5.94 54.45
N ASN A 7 0.20 7.10 53.86
CA ASN A 7 -0.39 7.50 52.61
C ASN A 7 0.23 6.61 51.53
N GLU A 8 -0.42 5.52 51.15
CA GLU A 8 -0.04 4.72 49.98
C GLU A 8 -0.36 5.58 48.76
N SER A 9 0.67 6.13 48.14
CA SER A 9 0.56 6.74 46.82
C SER A 9 -0.08 5.74 45.84
N PRO A 10 -1.08 6.12 45.05
CA PRO A 10 -1.69 5.20 44.12
C PRO A 10 -0.61 4.65 43.19
N ARG A 11 -0.43 3.32 43.19
CA ARG A 11 0.44 2.63 42.25
C ARG A 11 0.07 3.12 40.87
N ARG A 12 0.97 3.84 40.17
CA ARG A 12 0.81 4.24 38.79
C ARG A 12 0.52 2.96 38.00
N ARG A 13 -0.73 2.76 37.58
CA ARG A 13 -1.06 1.71 36.62
C ARG A 13 -0.32 2.09 35.33
N GLY A 14 0.48 1.17 34.82
CA GLY A 14 1.14 1.30 33.51
C GLY A 14 0.11 1.55 32.38
N PRO A 15 0.56 1.83 31.17
CA PRO A 15 -0.34 2.05 30.03
C PRO A 15 -1.26 0.84 29.86
N ALA A 16 -2.52 1.08 29.50
CA ALA A 16 -3.50 0.02 29.29
C ALA A 16 -3.17 -0.87 28.08
N TRP A 17 -2.45 -0.31 27.09
CA TRP A 17 -2.13 -0.96 25.83
C TRP A 17 -0.62 -0.94 25.57
N ASP A 18 -0.12 -2.01 24.94
CA ASP A 18 1.26 -2.01 24.43
C ASP A 18 1.35 -1.13 23.18
N VAL A 19 0.38 -1.24 22.27
CA VAL A 19 0.38 -0.50 21.01
C VAL A 19 -1.00 0.10 20.72
N ALA A 20 -1.02 1.38 20.35
CA ALA A 20 -2.16 2.03 19.73
C ALA A 20 -1.89 2.24 18.25
N VAL A 21 -2.69 1.63 17.38
CA VAL A 21 -2.64 1.83 15.92
C VAL A 21 -3.73 2.82 15.54
N VAL A 22 -3.40 3.83 14.75
CA VAL A 22 -4.36 4.82 14.25
C VAL A 22 -4.47 4.74 12.73
N GLY A 23 -5.69 4.50 12.26
CA GLY A 23 -6.03 4.21 10.88
C GLY A 23 -6.33 2.73 10.64
N GLY A 24 -7.57 2.43 10.25
CA GLY A 24 -8.07 1.07 9.95
C GLY A 24 -8.11 0.73 8.46
N GLY A 25 -7.25 1.37 7.65
CA GLY A 25 -6.99 0.97 6.28
C GLY A 25 -6.29 -0.40 6.21
N MET A 26 -6.03 -0.93 5.01
CA MET A 26 -5.39 -2.25 4.83
C MET A 26 -4.12 -2.41 5.67
N VAL A 27 -3.22 -1.42 5.64
CA VAL A 27 -1.93 -1.47 6.36
C VAL A 27 -2.12 -1.39 7.87
N GLY A 28 -2.97 -0.47 8.36
CA GLY A 28 -3.20 -0.31 9.80
C GLY A 28 -3.96 -1.48 10.41
N ALA A 29 -4.97 -2.01 9.71
CA ALA A 29 -5.67 -3.21 10.15
C ALA A 29 -4.75 -4.44 10.17
N ALA A 30 -3.89 -4.60 9.15
CA ALA A 30 -2.88 -5.67 9.14
C ALA A 30 -1.86 -5.50 10.28
N ALA A 31 -1.43 -4.25 10.58
CA ALA A 31 -0.52 -3.98 11.70
C ALA A 31 -1.15 -4.32 13.04
N ALA A 32 -2.39 -3.87 13.27
CA ALA A 32 -3.10 -4.18 14.51
C ALA A 32 -3.28 -5.68 14.71
N LEU A 33 -3.68 -6.39 13.64
CA LEU A 33 -3.86 -7.84 13.64
C LEU A 33 -2.53 -8.58 13.89
N ALA A 34 -1.46 -8.19 13.18
CA ALA A 34 -0.13 -8.79 13.32
C ALA A 34 0.44 -8.64 14.74
N LEU A 35 0.30 -7.45 15.31
CA LEU A 35 0.78 -7.17 16.67
C LEU A 35 -0.04 -7.90 17.74
N ALA A 36 -1.37 -7.94 17.60
CA ALA A 36 -2.23 -8.69 18.52
C ALA A 36 -1.89 -10.19 18.49
N ARG A 37 -1.72 -10.79 17.31
CA ARG A 37 -1.31 -12.20 17.15
C ARG A 37 0.09 -12.47 17.69
N ALA A 38 0.97 -11.48 17.61
CA ALA A 38 2.27 -11.55 18.29
C ALA A 38 2.20 -11.37 19.81
N GLY A 39 0.99 -11.22 20.40
CA GLY A 39 0.77 -11.17 21.85
C GLY A 39 0.94 -9.78 22.46
N PHE A 40 0.86 -8.70 21.67
CA PHE A 40 0.80 -7.34 22.20
C PHE A 40 -0.65 -6.92 22.46
N ALA A 41 -0.90 -6.31 23.63
CA ALA A 41 -2.19 -5.66 23.89
C ALA A 41 -2.36 -4.49 22.94
N THR A 42 -3.25 -4.64 21.93
CA THR A 42 -3.36 -3.72 20.79
C THR A 42 -4.73 -3.03 20.76
N ALA A 43 -4.73 -1.70 20.64
CA ALA A 43 -5.91 -0.91 20.34
C ALA A 43 -5.81 -0.35 18.92
N LEU A 44 -6.94 -0.29 18.21
CA LEU A 44 -7.06 0.35 16.88
C LEU A 44 -8.07 1.49 16.96
N VAL A 45 -7.67 2.68 16.52
CA VAL A 45 -8.52 3.86 16.41
C VAL A 45 -8.82 4.12 14.94
N GLU A 46 -10.12 4.20 14.58
CA GLU A 46 -10.54 4.46 13.20
C GLU A 46 -11.76 5.37 13.16
N VAL A 47 -11.74 6.32 12.24
CA VAL A 47 -12.84 7.30 12.07
C VAL A 47 -14.10 6.64 11.54
N ARG A 48 -13.95 5.66 10.64
CA ARG A 48 -15.07 4.99 9.98
C ARG A 48 -14.75 3.53 9.71
N ALA A 49 -15.59 2.64 10.18
CA ALA A 49 -15.51 1.23 9.81
C ALA A 49 -15.55 1.06 8.28
N PRO A 50 -14.82 0.08 7.72
CA PRO A 50 -14.90 -0.21 6.30
C PRO A 50 -16.33 -0.63 5.92
N THR A 51 -16.70 -0.32 4.68
CA THR A 51 -17.96 -0.81 4.12
C THR A 51 -17.92 -2.35 4.07
N PRO A 52 -18.95 -3.04 4.59
CA PRO A 52 -19.04 -4.49 4.45
C PRO A 52 -18.91 -4.90 2.99
N TRP A 53 -18.05 -5.88 2.73
CA TRP A 53 -17.91 -6.42 1.39
C TRP A 53 -18.91 -7.56 1.13
N SER A 54 -19.44 -7.61 -0.08
CA SER A 54 -20.33 -8.68 -0.53
C SER A 54 -19.95 -9.16 -1.94
N ALA A 55 -20.06 -10.47 -2.18
CA ALA A 55 -19.82 -11.06 -3.51
C ALA A 55 -20.85 -10.59 -4.57
N GLN A 56 -21.99 -10.06 -4.15
CA GLN A 56 -23.02 -9.52 -5.04
C GLN A 56 -22.76 -8.06 -5.44
N ASP A 57 -21.87 -7.36 -4.74
CA ASP A 57 -21.54 -5.98 -5.06
C ASP A 57 -20.68 -5.90 -6.33
N GLU A 58 -20.78 -4.76 -7.03
CA GLU A 58 -19.85 -4.43 -8.10
C GLU A 58 -18.40 -4.41 -7.58
N VAL A 59 -17.47 -4.81 -8.43
CA VAL A 59 -16.03 -4.79 -8.10
C VAL A 59 -15.60 -3.35 -7.78
N ASP A 60 -14.95 -3.16 -6.62
CA ASP A 60 -14.42 -1.86 -6.22
C ASP A 60 -13.44 -1.32 -7.28
N LEU A 61 -13.61 -0.06 -7.68
CA LEU A 61 -12.74 0.58 -8.66
C LEU A 61 -11.28 0.61 -8.24
N ARG A 62 -11.02 0.61 -6.94
CA ARG A 62 -9.67 0.54 -6.41
C ARG A 62 -9.26 -0.91 -6.18
N VAL A 63 -8.29 -1.32 -6.94
CA VAL A 63 -7.65 -2.63 -6.78
C VAL A 63 -6.17 -2.47 -6.49
N VAL A 64 -5.59 -3.49 -5.89
CA VAL A 64 -4.15 -3.61 -5.63
C VAL A 64 -3.60 -4.87 -6.25
N GLY A 65 -2.37 -4.79 -6.72
CA GLY A 65 -1.57 -5.97 -7.05
C GLY A 65 -0.87 -6.46 -5.78
N LEU A 66 -1.28 -7.59 -5.23
CA LEU A 66 -0.62 -8.20 -4.09
C LEU A 66 0.57 -9.03 -4.55
N ALA A 67 1.76 -8.63 -4.11
CA ALA A 67 3.00 -9.36 -4.33
C ALA A 67 3.07 -10.63 -3.44
N PRO A 68 3.89 -11.63 -3.79
CA PRO A 68 4.03 -12.86 -3.01
C PRO A 68 4.33 -12.64 -1.52
N SER A 69 5.18 -11.67 -1.17
CA SER A 69 5.46 -11.33 0.24
C SER A 69 4.24 -10.81 0.99
N SER A 70 3.39 -10.02 0.32
CA SER A 70 2.14 -9.52 0.89
C SER A 70 1.11 -10.63 1.10
N VAL A 71 1.03 -11.55 0.13
CA VAL A 71 0.20 -12.77 0.24
C VAL A 71 0.65 -13.62 1.43
N ALA A 72 1.96 -13.83 1.59
CA ALA A 72 2.51 -14.58 2.72
C ALA A 72 2.17 -13.94 4.08
N LEU A 73 2.25 -12.62 4.19
CA LEU A 73 1.80 -11.93 5.41
C LEU A 73 0.31 -12.13 5.67
N LEU A 74 -0.55 -11.97 4.64
CA LEU A 74 -1.99 -12.16 4.79
C LEU A 74 -2.36 -13.61 5.13
N ASP A 75 -1.56 -14.57 4.68
CA ASP A 75 -1.69 -15.99 5.03
C ASP A 75 -1.28 -16.24 6.48
N ASP A 76 -0.15 -15.70 6.93
CA ASP A 76 0.30 -15.70 8.33
C ASP A 76 -0.72 -15.05 9.28
N LEU A 77 -1.49 -14.11 8.77
CA LEU A 77 -2.62 -13.46 9.45
C LEU A 77 -3.96 -14.22 9.29
N ASP A 78 -3.99 -15.43 8.76
CA ASP A 78 -5.17 -16.29 8.50
C ASP A 78 -6.33 -15.56 7.77
N VAL A 79 -6.04 -14.57 6.93
CA VAL A 79 -7.07 -13.86 6.15
C VAL A 79 -6.99 -14.15 4.66
N TRP A 80 -5.84 -14.69 4.18
CA TRP A 80 -5.62 -14.92 2.75
C TRP A 80 -6.58 -15.93 2.14
N ALA A 81 -6.85 -17.04 2.82
CA ALA A 81 -7.77 -18.06 2.32
C ALA A 81 -9.16 -17.49 2.02
N SER A 82 -9.68 -16.63 2.90
CA SER A 82 -10.96 -15.95 2.71
C SER A 82 -10.92 -14.96 1.53
N ILE A 83 -9.86 -14.18 1.40
CA ILE A 83 -9.67 -13.25 0.27
C ILE A 83 -9.61 -14.03 -1.04
N ARG A 84 -8.77 -15.06 -1.10
CA ARG A 84 -8.53 -15.86 -2.30
C ARG A 84 -9.78 -16.57 -2.80
N SER A 85 -10.59 -17.10 -1.89
CA SER A 85 -11.81 -17.85 -2.24
C SER A 85 -12.91 -16.97 -2.80
N GLN A 86 -12.79 -15.65 -2.68
CA GLN A 86 -13.81 -14.70 -3.15
C GLN A 86 -13.43 -14.13 -4.54
N ARG A 87 -12.74 -12.99 -4.61
CA ARG A 87 -12.45 -12.32 -5.88
C ARG A 87 -10.98 -11.90 -5.99
N ALA A 88 -10.04 -12.86 -5.90
CA ALA A 88 -8.62 -12.63 -6.18
C ALA A 88 -8.29 -13.06 -7.60
N GLY A 89 -7.89 -12.13 -8.47
CA GLY A 89 -7.48 -12.36 -9.86
C GLY A 89 -6.00 -12.78 -9.93
N PRO A 90 -5.66 -14.06 -10.15
CA PRO A 90 -4.27 -14.48 -10.24
C PRO A 90 -3.65 -14.02 -11.57
N TYR A 91 -2.36 -13.66 -11.54
CA TYR A 91 -1.60 -13.45 -12.76
C TYR A 91 -0.21 -14.10 -12.70
N ALA A 92 0.15 -14.78 -13.79
CA ALA A 92 1.41 -15.47 -13.96
C ALA A 92 2.38 -14.70 -14.86
N HIS A 93 1.86 -13.78 -15.67
CA HIS A 93 2.62 -13.06 -16.67
C HIS A 93 2.48 -11.55 -16.51
N MET A 94 3.57 -10.83 -16.81
CA MET A 94 3.54 -9.38 -16.94
C MET A 94 4.26 -8.97 -18.20
N HIS A 95 3.59 -8.21 -19.07
CA HIS A 95 4.15 -7.70 -20.31
C HIS A 95 4.19 -6.18 -20.28
N VAL A 96 5.38 -5.63 -20.40
CA VAL A 96 5.63 -4.18 -20.37
C VAL A 96 6.22 -3.78 -21.71
N TRP A 97 5.68 -2.73 -22.37
CA TRP A 97 6.24 -2.23 -23.63
C TRP A 97 6.22 -0.70 -23.73
N ASP A 98 7.13 -0.20 -24.51
CA ASP A 98 7.33 1.22 -24.81
C ASP A 98 6.62 1.61 -26.11
N ALA A 99 5.70 2.55 -26.06
CA ALA A 99 4.95 3.02 -27.21
C ALA A 99 5.83 3.64 -28.31
N ALA A 100 6.91 4.34 -27.92
CA ALA A 100 7.77 5.07 -28.84
C ALA A 100 8.75 4.15 -29.61
N THR A 101 9.23 3.06 -29.00
CA THR A 101 10.27 2.19 -29.58
C THR A 101 9.80 0.78 -29.90
N GLY A 102 8.63 0.38 -29.41
CA GLY A 102 8.13 -0.99 -29.46
C GLY A 102 8.98 -1.99 -28.67
N ALA A 103 9.98 -1.53 -27.91
CA ALA A 103 10.77 -2.40 -27.05
C ALA A 103 9.91 -2.92 -25.92
N SER A 104 10.06 -4.20 -25.60
CA SER A 104 9.27 -4.87 -24.56
C SER A 104 10.12 -5.69 -23.63
N ILE A 105 9.61 -5.92 -22.42
CA ILE A 105 10.11 -6.87 -21.44
C ILE A 105 8.96 -7.74 -20.95
N HIS A 106 9.20 -9.03 -20.81
CA HIS A 106 8.23 -9.99 -20.35
C HIS A 106 8.72 -10.67 -19.09
N PHE A 107 7.86 -10.75 -18.08
CA PHE A 107 8.09 -11.50 -16.84
C PHE A 107 7.12 -12.68 -16.80
N ASP A 108 7.66 -13.85 -16.49
CA ASP A 108 6.92 -15.09 -16.33
C ASP A 108 7.24 -15.67 -14.94
N ALA A 109 6.21 -16.06 -14.20
CA ALA A 109 6.38 -16.67 -12.89
C ALA A 109 7.22 -17.94 -12.93
N ALA A 110 7.10 -18.72 -14.02
CA ALA A 110 7.86 -19.96 -14.22
C ALA A 110 9.37 -19.71 -14.33
N ASP A 111 9.83 -18.56 -14.87
CA ASP A 111 11.24 -18.18 -14.92
C ASP A 111 11.84 -18.02 -13.52
N GLU A 112 11.00 -17.82 -12.50
CA GLU A 112 11.36 -17.66 -11.10
C GLU A 112 11.08 -18.89 -10.26
N GLY A 113 10.60 -19.99 -10.89
CA GLY A 113 10.20 -21.21 -10.22
C GLY A 113 8.93 -21.07 -9.38
N ARG A 114 8.01 -20.18 -9.78
CA ARG A 114 6.73 -19.91 -9.12
C ARG A 114 5.58 -20.17 -10.05
N ASP A 115 4.40 -20.36 -9.48
CA ASP A 115 3.16 -20.51 -10.25
C ASP A 115 2.58 -19.14 -10.65
N LEU A 116 2.78 -18.09 -9.83
CA LEU A 116 2.18 -16.78 -10.00
C LEU A 116 3.14 -15.64 -9.64
N LEU A 117 3.00 -14.53 -10.33
CA LEU A 117 3.64 -13.25 -9.96
C LEU A 117 2.87 -12.51 -8.86
N GLY A 118 1.57 -12.78 -8.71
CA GLY A 118 0.75 -12.16 -7.69
C GLY A 118 -0.75 -12.26 -7.98
N TYR A 119 -1.51 -11.39 -7.30
CA TYR A 119 -2.96 -11.35 -7.43
C TYR A 119 -3.44 -9.90 -7.53
N ILE A 120 -4.46 -9.64 -8.34
CA ILE A 120 -5.17 -8.37 -8.36
C ILE A 120 -6.43 -8.53 -7.51
N VAL A 121 -6.56 -7.71 -6.48
CA VAL A 121 -7.63 -7.83 -5.48
C VAL A 121 -8.23 -6.45 -5.18
N GLU A 122 -9.53 -6.41 -4.89
CA GLU A 122 -10.23 -5.21 -4.44
C GLU A 122 -9.69 -4.71 -3.10
N ASN A 123 -9.45 -3.41 -2.98
CA ASN A 123 -9.02 -2.80 -1.72
C ASN A 123 -10.02 -3.07 -0.60
N ASN A 124 -11.32 -2.92 -0.89
CA ASN A 124 -12.40 -3.14 0.05
C ASN A 124 -12.44 -4.58 0.56
N LEU A 125 -12.24 -5.57 -0.31
CA LEU A 125 -12.19 -6.99 0.08
C LEU A 125 -11.07 -7.25 1.09
N VAL A 126 -9.85 -6.80 0.79
CA VAL A 126 -8.68 -6.99 1.69
C VAL A 126 -8.92 -6.29 3.02
N GLN A 127 -9.36 -5.04 3.00
CA GLN A 127 -9.62 -4.26 4.21
C GLN A 127 -10.73 -4.90 5.06
N TRP A 128 -11.81 -5.35 4.44
CA TRP A 128 -12.93 -5.99 5.13
C TRP A 128 -12.52 -7.29 5.82
N GLN A 129 -11.77 -8.18 5.15
CA GLN A 129 -11.30 -9.42 5.75
C GLN A 129 -10.36 -9.17 6.93
N LEU A 130 -9.43 -8.23 6.81
CA LEU A 130 -8.58 -7.80 7.91
C LEU A 130 -9.39 -7.25 9.07
N TRP A 131 -10.37 -6.39 8.81
CA TRP A 131 -11.24 -5.79 9.82
C TRP A 131 -12.04 -6.82 10.60
N GLN A 132 -12.58 -7.85 9.92
CA GLN A 132 -13.31 -8.93 10.57
C GLN A 132 -12.39 -9.75 11.50
N ALA A 133 -11.16 -10.00 11.09
CA ALA A 133 -10.20 -10.76 11.88
C ALA A 133 -9.73 -10.07 13.17
N LEU A 134 -9.83 -8.73 13.26
CA LEU A 134 -9.41 -7.96 14.44
C LEU A 134 -10.14 -8.40 15.72
N GLU A 135 -11.42 -8.71 15.63
CA GLU A 135 -12.24 -9.09 16.78
C GLU A 135 -11.77 -10.41 17.42
N SER A 136 -11.57 -11.43 16.57
CA SER A 136 -11.10 -12.75 17.03
C SER A 136 -9.68 -12.73 17.55
N ALA A 137 -8.86 -11.75 17.14
CA ALA A 137 -7.51 -11.53 17.63
C ALA A 137 -7.47 -10.70 18.94
N GLY A 138 -8.61 -10.26 19.46
CA GLY A 138 -8.69 -9.48 20.69
C GLY A 138 -8.22 -8.02 20.54
N VAL A 139 -8.20 -7.47 19.33
CA VAL A 139 -7.89 -6.05 19.11
C VAL A 139 -9.05 -5.20 19.63
N HIS A 140 -8.73 -4.25 20.50
CA HIS A 140 -9.69 -3.28 20.98
C HIS A 140 -9.95 -2.21 19.92
N ARG A 141 -11.14 -2.24 19.30
CA ARG A 141 -11.52 -1.30 18.24
C ARG A 141 -12.26 -0.09 18.83
N LEU A 142 -11.73 1.11 18.60
CA LEU A 142 -12.36 2.38 18.86
C LEU A 142 -12.80 2.97 17.51
N CYS A 143 -14.08 2.76 17.15
CA CYS A 143 -14.66 3.19 15.88
C CYS A 143 -16.18 3.40 16.06
N PRO A 144 -16.72 4.58 15.74
CA PRO A 144 -16.01 5.75 15.20
C PRO A 144 -15.22 6.50 16.27
N ALA A 145 -13.97 6.84 15.98
CA ALA A 145 -13.12 7.66 16.85
C ALA A 145 -12.02 8.35 16.02
N GLN A 146 -11.68 9.59 16.41
CA GLN A 146 -10.63 10.37 15.77
C GLN A 146 -9.61 10.81 16.81
N VAL A 147 -8.32 10.75 16.48
CA VAL A 147 -7.25 11.32 17.32
C VAL A 147 -7.13 12.80 16.98
N SER A 148 -7.35 13.66 17.96
CA SER A 148 -7.19 15.13 17.84
C SER A 148 -5.83 15.62 18.34
N GLY A 149 -5.13 14.83 19.16
CA GLY A 149 -3.81 15.14 19.68
C GLY A 149 -3.16 13.97 20.39
N PHE A 150 -1.88 14.08 20.69
CA PHE A 150 -1.20 13.15 21.58
C PHE A 150 -0.04 13.82 22.32
N ASP A 151 0.22 13.32 23.52
CA ASP A 151 1.34 13.72 24.38
C ASP A 151 2.26 12.53 24.64
N VAL A 152 3.56 12.77 24.57
CA VAL A 152 4.57 11.76 24.91
C VAL A 152 4.98 11.94 26.35
N LEU A 153 4.82 10.87 27.14
CA LEU A 153 5.22 10.78 28.52
C LEU A 153 6.43 9.83 28.65
N GLU A 154 7.05 9.77 29.82
CA GLU A 154 8.26 8.96 30.03
C GLU A 154 8.08 7.49 29.65
N ASP A 155 6.95 6.88 30.06
CA ASP A 155 6.68 5.45 29.89
C ASP A 155 5.59 5.13 28.86
N ARG A 156 4.91 6.14 28.30
CA ARG A 156 3.74 5.97 27.41
C ARG A 156 3.51 7.17 26.50
N VAL A 157 2.66 6.96 25.52
CA VAL A 157 1.98 8.01 24.75
C VAL A 157 0.52 8.06 25.18
N GLN A 158 -0.03 9.25 25.30
CA GLN A 158 -1.43 9.49 25.63
C GLN A 158 -2.11 10.21 24.48
N LEU A 159 -3.12 9.58 23.89
CA LEU A 159 -3.90 10.12 22.79
C LEU A 159 -5.16 10.79 23.30
N THR A 160 -5.51 11.93 22.74
CA THR A 160 -6.81 12.59 22.93
C THR A 160 -7.72 12.15 21.78
N LEU A 161 -8.92 11.66 22.13
CA LEU A 161 -9.87 11.09 21.20
C LEU A 161 -11.15 11.95 21.14
N ASP A 162 -11.64 12.15 19.92
CA ASP A 162 -12.95 12.74 19.66
C ASP A 162 -13.90 11.66 19.10
N GLY A 163 -15.15 11.67 19.55
CA GLY A 163 -16.20 10.76 19.06
C GLY A 163 -16.16 9.34 19.62
N ALA A 164 -15.27 9.05 20.57
CA ALA A 164 -15.20 7.77 21.27
C ALA A 164 -15.93 7.82 22.63
N GLU A 165 -16.19 6.65 23.23
CA GLU A 165 -16.73 6.56 24.61
C GLU A 165 -15.74 7.06 25.68
N THR A 166 -14.45 7.08 25.35
CA THR A 166 -13.38 7.58 26.22
C THR A 166 -12.60 8.68 25.52
N ASP A 167 -12.34 9.78 26.21
CA ASP A 167 -11.63 10.93 25.67
C ASP A 167 -10.10 10.68 25.57
N VAL A 168 -9.61 9.62 26.20
CA VAL A 168 -8.17 9.37 26.35
C VAL A 168 -7.82 7.89 26.19
N LEU A 169 -6.79 7.62 25.37
CA LEU A 169 -6.18 6.30 25.23
C LEU A 169 -4.69 6.36 25.56
N SER A 170 -4.19 5.44 26.41
CA SER A 170 -2.77 5.37 26.75
C SER A 170 -2.14 4.08 26.25
N ALA A 171 -1.02 4.18 25.54
CA ALA A 171 -0.26 3.04 25.03
C ALA A 171 1.25 3.26 25.21
N ARG A 172 2.05 2.20 25.14
CA ARG A 172 3.53 2.31 25.18
C ARG A 172 4.08 2.85 23.88
N LEU A 173 3.44 2.50 22.74
CA LEU A 173 3.83 2.89 21.39
C LEU A 173 2.60 3.35 20.59
N LEU A 174 2.75 4.44 19.87
CA LEU A 174 1.78 4.94 18.87
C LEU A 174 2.26 4.57 17.45
N VAL A 175 1.41 3.92 16.69
CA VAL A 175 1.62 3.54 15.30
C VAL A 175 0.65 4.33 14.44
N ALA A 176 1.15 5.23 13.60
CA ALA A 176 0.33 6.03 12.67
C ALA A 176 0.29 5.35 11.30
N ALA A 177 -0.90 4.89 10.91
CA ALA A 177 -1.25 4.31 9.62
C ALA A 177 -2.44 5.07 8.98
N ASP A 178 -2.53 6.37 9.25
CA ASP A 178 -3.63 7.29 8.95
C ASP A 178 -3.55 7.92 7.55
N GLY A 179 -2.77 7.30 6.65
CA GLY A 179 -2.74 7.59 5.22
C GLY A 179 -1.84 8.75 4.81
N ALA A 180 -1.80 9.04 3.50
CA ALA A 180 -0.86 9.98 2.89
C ALA A 180 -0.94 11.41 3.47
N ASN A 181 -2.11 11.84 3.90
CA ASN A 181 -2.32 13.16 4.53
C ASN A 181 -2.27 13.08 6.06
N SER A 182 -1.53 12.15 6.64
CA SER A 182 -1.45 11.85 8.07
C SER A 182 -1.45 13.09 8.98
N PRO A 183 -2.52 13.31 9.77
CA PRO A 183 -2.53 14.33 10.81
C PRO A 183 -1.52 14.04 11.90
N LEU A 184 -1.35 12.76 12.27
CA LEU A 184 -0.40 12.35 13.32
C LEU A 184 1.05 12.62 12.93
N ARG A 185 1.42 12.40 11.66
CA ARG A 185 2.75 12.78 11.16
C ARG A 185 2.98 14.28 11.35
N SER A 186 1.97 15.11 11.06
CA SER A 186 2.05 16.57 11.22
C SER A 186 2.16 16.96 12.70
N LEU A 187 1.37 16.35 13.59
CA LEU A 187 1.44 16.56 15.03
C LEU A 187 2.79 16.13 15.61
N ALA A 188 3.40 15.08 15.08
CA ALA A 188 4.75 14.63 15.45
C ALA A 188 5.87 15.54 14.91
N GLY A 189 5.55 16.59 14.16
CA GLY A 189 6.53 17.49 13.56
C GLY A 189 7.39 16.84 12.47
N ILE A 190 6.96 15.72 11.90
CA ILE A 190 7.70 14.99 10.88
C ILE A 190 7.37 15.57 9.50
N GLU A 191 8.36 16.22 8.91
CA GLU A 191 8.25 16.78 7.57
C GLU A 191 8.30 15.68 6.50
N THR A 192 7.74 15.99 5.33
CA THR A 192 7.83 15.16 4.14
C THR A 192 8.69 15.81 3.08
N GLN A 193 9.29 14.98 2.24
CA GLN A 193 9.90 15.36 0.98
C GLN A 193 9.19 14.61 -0.14
N GLY A 194 9.05 15.23 -1.30
CA GLY A 194 8.37 14.57 -2.39
C GLY A 194 8.10 15.49 -3.56
N ARG A 195 7.30 14.99 -4.46
CA ARG A 195 6.97 15.68 -5.71
C ARG A 195 5.51 15.41 -6.06
N ASP A 196 4.80 16.45 -6.41
CA ASP A 196 3.55 16.33 -7.15
C ASP A 196 3.91 16.14 -8.64
N TYR A 197 3.42 15.05 -9.24
CA TYR A 197 3.69 14.79 -10.65
C TYR A 197 2.82 15.64 -11.59
N ALA A 198 1.85 16.40 -11.06
CA ALA A 198 0.82 17.08 -11.83
C ALA A 198 0.09 16.09 -12.77
N GLN A 199 -0.08 14.86 -12.31
CA GLN A 199 -0.72 13.76 -13.02
C GLN A 199 -1.86 13.17 -12.19
N ARG A 200 -2.81 12.52 -12.89
CA ARG A 200 -3.85 11.70 -12.28
C ARG A 200 -3.83 10.29 -12.86
N GLY A 201 -4.11 9.32 -12.03
CA GLY A 201 -4.46 7.96 -12.46
C GLY A 201 -5.95 7.88 -12.73
N VAL A 202 -6.34 7.71 -13.99
CA VAL A 202 -7.72 7.40 -14.38
C VAL A 202 -7.90 5.89 -14.23
N VAL A 203 -8.91 5.47 -13.48
CA VAL A 203 -9.23 4.07 -13.22
C VAL A 203 -10.62 3.72 -13.69
N ALA A 204 -10.79 2.53 -14.23
CA ALA A 204 -12.07 1.89 -14.59
C ALA A 204 -11.84 0.38 -14.74
N HIS A 205 -12.91 -0.40 -14.73
CA HIS A 205 -12.86 -1.79 -15.18
C HIS A 205 -13.39 -1.89 -16.59
N VAL A 206 -12.70 -2.64 -17.43
CA VAL A 206 -13.01 -2.74 -18.85
C VAL A 206 -13.16 -4.19 -19.31
N SER A 207 -14.08 -4.39 -20.24
CA SER A 207 -14.22 -5.63 -21.01
C SER A 207 -13.56 -5.46 -22.36
N THR A 208 -12.86 -6.49 -22.83
CA THR A 208 -12.11 -6.50 -24.08
C THR A 208 -12.50 -7.67 -24.97
N GLU A 209 -12.28 -7.57 -26.28
CA GLU A 209 -12.60 -8.65 -27.22
C GLU A 209 -11.82 -9.94 -26.97
N ARG A 210 -10.57 -9.81 -26.50
CA ARG A 210 -9.71 -10.93 -26.14
C ARG A 210 -9.53 -10.99 -24.62
N PRO A 211 -9.49 -12.19 -24.02
CA PRO A 211 -9.24 -12.34 -22.59
C PRO A 211 -7.81 -11.91 -22.23
N HIS A 212 -7.61 -11.50 -20.99
CA HIS A 212 -6.29 -11.13 -20.46
C HIS A 212 -5.36 -12.31 -20.17
N GLU A 213 -5.88 -13.54 -20.12
CA GLU A 213 -5.11 -14.79 -19.92
C GLU A 213 -4.17 -14.75 -18.71
N GLY A 214 -4.61 -14.17 -17.59
CA GLY A 214 -3.78 -14.03 -16.39
C GLY A 214 -2.51 -13.18 -16.58
N THR A 215 -2.53 -12.26 -17.54
CA THR A 215 -1.41 -11.37 -17.85
C THR A 215 -1.72 -9.94 -17.42
N ALA A 216 -0.82 -9.34 -16.65
CA ALA A 216 -0.80 -7.90 -16.42
C ALA A 216 -0.08 -7.19 -17.59
N TRP A 217 -0.77 -6.26 -18.24
CA TRP A 217 -0.26 -5.53 -19.39
C TRP A 217 0.06 -4.10 -18.98
N GLN A 218 1.23 -3.57 -19.37
CA GLN A 218 1.60 -2.18 -19.09
C GLN A 218 2.28 -1.55 -20.30
N ARG A 219 1.71 -0.47 -20.81
CA ARG A 219 2.26 0.33 -21.89
C ARG A 219 2.77 1.66 -21.35
N PHE A 220 4.01 1.99 -21.67
CA PHE A 220 4.55 3.33 -21.41
C PHE A 220 4.28 4.24 -22.60
N LEU A 221 3.41 5.22 -22.39
CA LEU A 221 3.05 6.29 -23.31
C LEU A 221 3.82 7.56 -22.94
N ASP A 222 3.89 8.52 -23.86
CA ASP A 222 4.51 9.83 -23.60
C ASP A 222 3.78 10.62 -22.50
N THR A 223 2.47 10.36 -22.32
CA THR A 223 1.63 10.96 -21.29
C THR A 223 1.78 10.30 -19.92
N GLY A 224 2.29 9.07 -19.89
CA GLY A 224 2.42 8.24 -18.68
C GLY A 224 2.03 6.78 -18.94
N PRO A 225 2.23 5.88 -17.98
CA PRO A 225 1.91 4.47 -18.13
C PRO A 225 0.39 4.22 -18.12
N LEU A 226 -0.03 3.26 -18.97
CA LEU A 226 -1.32 2.62 -18.94
C LEU A 226 -1.14 1.15 -18.57
N ALA A 227 -1.75 0.73 -17.46
CA ALA A 227 -1.81 -0.67 -17.05
C ALA A 227 -3.20 -1.26 -17.28
N LEU A 228 -3.26 -2.55 -17.67
CA LEU A 228 -4.46 -3.38 -17.65
C LEU A 228 -4.18 -4.57 -16.73
N LEU A 229 -4.85 -4.60 -15.60
CA LEU A 229 -4.64 -5.56 -14.52
C LEU A 229 -5.75 -6.61 -14.54
N PRO A 230 -5.44 -7.91 -14.59
CA PRO A 230 -6.43 -8.98 -14.74
C PRO A 230 -7.30 -9.13 -13.49
N LEU A 231 -8.61 -9.03 -13.64
CA LEU A 231 -9.58 -9.28 -12.58
C LEU A 231 -10.09 -10.72 -12.62
N ALA A 232 -10.57 -11.21 -11.49
CA ALA A 232 -11.10 -12.56 -11.35
C ALA A 232 -12.36 -12.83 -12.21
N ASP A 233 -13.10 -11.79 -12.58
CA ASP A 233 -14.31 -11.88 -13.39
C ASP A 233 -14.09 -11.82 -14.91
N GLY A 234 -12.81 -11.80 -15.34
CA GLY A 234 -12.42 -11.74 -16.75
C GLY A 234 -12.26 -10.33 -17.31
N ARG A 235 -12.70 -9.30 -16.60
CA ARG A 235 -12.41 -7.89 -16.94
C ARG A 235 -10.96 -7.54 -16.60
N SER A 236 -10.52 -6.39 -17.13
CA SER A 236 -9.26 -5.77 -16.70
C SER A 236 -9.53 -4.48 -15.96
N SER A 237 -8.86 -4.25 -14.83
CA SER A 237 -8.81 -2.93 -14.20
C SER A 237 -7.74 -2.10 -14.89
N ILE A 238 -8.09 -0.92 -15.38
CA ILE A 238 -7.11 0.02 -15.93
C ILE A 238 -6.63 1.00 -14.88
N VAL A 239 -5.33 1.34 -14.98
CA VAL A 239 -4.72 2.49 -14.32
C VAL A 239 -3.98 3.27 -15.39
N TRP A 240 -4.56 4.39 -15.80
CA TRP A 240 -4.00 5.24 -16.84
C TRP A 240 -3.48 6.55 -16.25
N SER A 241 -2.16 6.67 -16.17
CA SER A 241 -1.49 7.87 -15.65
C SER A 241 -1.46 8.93 -16.75
N LEU A 242 -2.08 10.08 -16.48
CA LEU A 242 -2.23 11.17 -17.43
C LEU A 242 -1.86 12.51 -16.78
N PRO A 243 -1.30 13.48 -17.51
CA PRO A 243 -1.24 14.87 -17.08
C PRO A 243 -2.61 15.39 -16.65
N GLU A 244 -2.69 16.31 -15.71
CA GLU A 244 -3.95 16.80 -15.10
C GLU A 244 -4.99 17.20 -16.16
N ALA A 245 -4.57 18.00 -17.20
CA ALA A 245 -5.46 18.46 -18.27
C ALA A 245 -5.99 17.30 -19.13
N GLU A 246 -5.12 16.32 -19.45
CA GLU A 246 -5.51 15.14 -20.22
C GLU A 246 -6.44 14.22 -19.40
N ALA A 247 -6.18 14.05 -18.13
CA ALA A 247 -7.06 13.29 -17.24
C ALA A 247 -8.46 13.92 -17.19
N GLN A 248 -8.55 15.25 -17.07
CA GLN A 248 -9.83 15.97 -17.11
C GLN A 248 -10.54 15.79 -18.45
N ARG A 249 -9.81 15.87 -19.57
CA ARG A 249 -10.35 15.64 -20.90
C ARG A 249 -10.89 14.22 -21.05
N VAL A 250 -10.10 13.21 -20.66
CA VAL A 250 -10.50 11.79 -20.74
C VAL A 250 -11.69 11.50 -19.84
N MET A 251 -11.75 12.10 -18.66
CA MET A 251 -12.91 11.98 -17.75
C MET A 251 -14.19 12.57 -18.34
N ALA A 252 -14.10 13.58 -19.20
CA ALA A 252 -15.24 14.25 -19.85
C ALA A 252 -15.72 13.57 -21.14
N LEU A 253 -14.98 12.60 -21.68
CA LEU A 253 -15.37 11.86 -22.88
C LEU A 253 -16.71 11.12 -22.67
N ASP A 254 -17.52 11.01 -23.70
CA ASP A 254 -18.64 10.07 -23.71
C ASP A 254 -18.13 8.62 -23.64
N HIS A 255 -19.05 7.70 -23.43
CA HIS A 255 -18.70 6.29 -23.24
C HIS A 255 -17.95 5.71 -24.44
N GLN A 256 -18.46 5.92 -25.67
CA GLN A 256 -17.87 5.33 -26.87
C GLN A 256 -16.50 5.95 -27.19
N ALA A 257 -16.39 7.26 -27.11
CA ALA A 257 -15.12 7.97 -27.33
C ALA A 257 -14.04 7.51 -26.36
N PHE A 258 -14.42 7.24 -25.09
CA PHE A 258 -13.49 6.67 -24.12
C PHE A 258 -13.02 5.26 -24.50
N LEU A 259 -13.94 4.37 -24.92
CA LEU A 259 -13.58 3.00 -25.35
C LEU A 259 -12.62 3.03 -26.55
N ASP A 260 -12.91 3.88 -27.54
CA ASP A 260 -12.08 4.01 -28.74
C ASP A 260 -10.68 4.56 -28.41
N GLU A 261 -10.61 5.61 -27.59
CA GLU A 261 -9.33 6.20 -27.17
C GLU A 261 -8.50 5.25 -26.31
N LEU A 262 -9.12 4.53 -25.39
CA LEU A 262 -8.44 3.51 -24.59
C LEU A 262 -7.95 2.35 -25.45
N GLY A 263 -8.72 1.95 -26.48
CA GLY A 263 -8.28 0.96 -27.47
C GLY A 263 -6.98 1.36 -28.16
N VAL A 264 -6.89 2.61 -28.64
CA VAL A 264 -5.67 3.18 -29.24
C VAL A 264 -4.54 3.25 -28.21
N ALA A 265 -4.83 3.75 -27.00
CA ALA A 265 -3.84 3.89 -25.94
C ALA A 265 -3.26 2.53 -25.49
N SER A 266 -4.06 1.46 -25.52
CA SER A 266 -3.63 0.09 -25.23
C SER A 266 -3.04 -0.67 -26.43
N ASP A 267 -2.92 -0.01 -27.61
CA ASP A 267 -2.45 -0.63 -28.84
C ASP A 267 -3.33 -1.82 -29.31
N PHE A 268 -4.59 -1.78 -28.94
CA PHE A 268 -5.53 -2.88 -29.18
C PHE A 268 -4.97 -4.26 -28.74
N ARG A 269 -4.13 -4.27 -27.72
CA ARG A 269 -3.41 -5.48 -27.27
C ARG A 269 -4.37 -6.63 -26.95
N LEU A 270 -5.51 -6.30 -26.34
CA LEU A 270 -6.60 -7.25 -26.05
C LEU A 270 -7.80 -7.07 -27.03
N GLY A 271 -7.56 -6.59 -28.24
CA GLY A 271 -8.61 -6.23 -29.17
C GLY A 271 -9.27 -4.90 -28.82
N ARG A 272 -10.48 -4.66 -29.32
CA ARG A 272 -11.25 -3.47 -28.95
C ARG A 272 -11.70 -3.55 -27.50
N VAL A 273 -11.80 -2.39 -26.86
CA VAL A 273 -12.47 -2.27 -25.57
C VAL A 273 -13.96 -2.19 -25.85
N VAL A 274 -14.74 -3.14 -25.33
CA VAL A 274 -16.16 -3.30 -25.65
C VAL A 274 -17.11 -2.82 -24.55
N GLY A 275 -16.55 -2.48 -23.39
CA GLY A 275 -17.32 -1.94 -22.27
C GLY A 275 -16.44 -1.40 -21.14
N SER A 276 -16.96 -0.48 -20.34
CA SER A 276 -16.30 0.03 -19.14
C SER A 276 -17.30 0.37 -18.04
N THR A 277 -16.84 0.27 -16.79
CA THR A 277 -17.51 0.87 -15.64
C THR A 277 -17.40 2.41 -15.66
N PRO A 278 -18.10 3.12 -14.77
CA PRO A 278 -17.79 4.52 -14.49
C PRO A 278 -16.30 4.72 -14.16
N ARG A 279 -15.77 5.86 -14.58
CA ARG A 279 -14.37 6.23 -14.38
C ARG A 279 -14.21 7.02 -13.09
N ALA A 280 -13.04 6.90 -12.45
CA ALA A 280 -12.61 7.80 -11.39
C ALA A 280 -11.16 8.24 -11.65
N ALA A 281 -10.75 9.39 -11.09
CA ALA A 281 -9.40 9.91 -11.24
C ALA A 281 -8.82 10.31 -9.88
N PHE A 282 -7.61 9.85 -9.59
CA PHE A 282 -6.91 10.09 -8.32
C PHE A 282 -5.58 10.81 -8.59
N PRO A 283 -5.19 11.79 -7.74
CA PRO A 283 -3.91 12.48 -7.91
C PRO A 283 -2.73 11.53 -7.65
N LEU A 284 -1.68 11.69 -8.45
CA LEU A 284 -0.45 10.91 -8.33
C LEU A 284 0.63 11.76 -7.67
N ARG A 285 1.14 11.29 -6.52
CA ARG A 285 2.14 12.01 -5.72
C ARG A 285 3.21 11.05 -5.24
N LEU A 286 4.43 11.56 -5.14
CA LEU A 286 5.49 10.95 -4.35
C LEU A 286 5.63 11.74 -3.07
N GLN A 287 5.53 11.08 -1.94
CA GLN A 287 5.72 11.70 -0.63
C GLN A 287 6.43 10.73 0.30
N LEU A 288 7.57 11.13 0.82
CA LEU A 288 8.37 10.34 1.76
C LEU A 288 8.55 11.16 3.03
N ALA A 289 8.28 10.56 4.18
CA ALA A 289 8.57 11.17 5.47
C ALA A 289 10.09 11.27 5.68
N LYS A 290 10.57 12.40 6.21
CA LYS A 290 11.99 12.59 6.52
C LYS A 290 12.45 11.71 7.68
N SER A 291 11.54 11.31 8.57
CA SER A 291 11.76 10.31 9.61
C SER A 291 10.55 9.37 9.66
N TYR A 292 10.78 8.08 9.94
CA TYR A 292 9.72 7.08 10.13
C TYR A 292 9.41 6.87 11.63
N GLN A 293 10.07 7.59 12.50
CA GLN A 293 9.86 7.51 13.93
C GLN A 293 10.16 8.84 14.64
N SER A 294 9.54 9.01 15.79
CA SER A 294 9.93 9.94 16.86
C SER A 294 9.84 9.24 18.20
N GLU A 295 9.85 9.97 19.31
CA GLU A 295 9.72 9.36 20.64
C GLU A 295 8.37 8.64 20.76
N ARG A 296 8.40 7.32 21.09
CA ARG A 296 7.21 6.44 21.22
C ARG A 296 6.23 6.48 20.06
N PHE A 297 6.72 6.80 18.86
CA PHE A 297 5.90 7.00 17.68
C PHE A 297 6.57 6.43 16.43
N VAL A 298 5.79 5.73 15.56
CA VAL A 298 6.23 5.26 14.24
C VAL A 298 5.16 5.48 13.18
N LEU A 299 5.62 5.67 11.93
CA LEU A 299 4.80 5.78 10.72
C LEU A 299 4.80 4.46 9.96
N LEU A 300 3.65 4.10 9.37
CA LEU A 300 3.48 2.95 8.47
C LEU A 300 2.72 3.33 7.20
N GLY A 301 3.04 2.62 6.12
CA GLY A 301 2.34 2.74 4.84
C GLY A 301 2.35 4.16 4.30
N ASP A 302 1.24 4.60 3.74
CA ASP A 302 1.13 5.93 3.11
C ASP A 302 1.42 7.09 4.07
N ALA A 303 1.30 6.90 5.38
CA ALA A 303 1.71 7.90 6.36
C ALA A 303 3.23 8.13 6.35
N ALA A 304 4.01 7.10 6.05
CA ALA A 304 5.47 7.17 5.90
C ALA A 304 5.89 7.45 4.45
N HIS A 305 5.24 6.79 3.48
CA HIS A 305 5.62 6.80 2.06
C HIS A 305 4.42 6.62 1.15
N ALA A 306 4.00 7.65 0.46
CA ALA A 306 3.06 7.55 -0.65
C ALA A 306 3.86 7.57 -1.95
N VAL A 307 3.83 6.46 -2.70
CA VAL A 307 4.58 6.30 -3.94
C VAL A 307 3.65 6.30 -5.16
N HIS A 308 4.22 6.59 -6.34
CA HIS A 308 3.48 6.52 -7.59
C HIS A 308 2.93 5.08 -7.78
N PRO A 309 1.65 4.90 -8.09
CA PRO A 309 1.01 3.58 -8.21
C PRO A 309 1.42 2.84 -9.49
N LEU A 310 2.72 2.78 -9.80
CA LEU A 310 3.21 1.90 -10.86
C LEU A 310 2.87 0.45 -10.47
N ALA A 311 1.95 -0.15 -11.21
CA ALA A 311 1.45 -1.51 -11.00
C ALA A 311 0.80 -1.80 -9.63
N GLY A 312 0.21 -0.79 -8.95
CA GLY A 312 -0.53 -1.00 -7.69
C GLY A 312 0.32 -1.40 -6.49
N GLN A 313 1.62 -1.06 -6.46
CA GLN A 313 2.57 -1.57 -5.44
C GLN A 313 2.58 -0.82 -4.11
N GLY A 314 1.87 0.30 -3.96
CA GLY A 314 1.91 1.10 -2.72
C GLY A 314 1.56 0.30 -1.46
N VAL A 315 0.53 -0.54 -1.53
CA VAL A 315 0.12 -1.36 -0.39
C VAL A 315 1.15 -2.42 -0.01
N ASN A 316 1.91 -2.96 -0.97
CA ASN A 316 2.95 -3.97 -0.69
C ASN A 316 4.08 -3.38 0.17
N LEU A 317 4.45 -2.13 -0.06
CA LEU A 317 5.42 -1.42 0.79
C LEU A 317 4.90 -1.31 2.22
N GLY A 318 3.64 -0.89 2.40
CA GLY A 318 3.02 -0.78 3.71
C GLY A 318 2.88 -2.13 4.43
N LEU A 319 2.59 -3.22 3.72
CA LEU A 319 2.53 -4.56 4.30
C LEU A 319 3.93 -5.08 4.70
N ARG A 320 4.98 -4.71 3.96
CA ARG A 320 6.37 -4.96 4.40
C ARG A 320 6.73 -4.17 5.65
N ASP A 321 6.20 -2.93 5.82
CA ASP A 321 6.37 -2.18 7.07
C ASP A 321 5.78 -2.93 8.25
N VAL A 322 4.59 -3.54 8.07
CA VAL A 322 3.92 -4.32 9.10
C VAL A 322 4.78 -5.49 9.55
N SER A 323 5.29 -6.28 8.61
CA SER A 323 6.17 -7.42 8.91
C SER A 323 7.41 -6.97 9.67
N GLU A 324 8.11 -5.94 9.18
CA GLU A 324 9.32 -5.44 9.80
C GLU A 324 9.07 -4.85 11.20
N LEU A 325 7.98 -4.08 11.38
CA LEU A 325 7.64 -3.55 12.70
C LEU A 325 7.35 -4.66 13.69
N ARG A 326 6.50 -5.65 13.32
CA ARG A 326 6.22 -6.82 14.13
C ARG A 326 7.49 -7.51 14.59
N ASP A 327 8.39 -7.82 13.66
CA ASP A 327 9.61 -8.58 13.96
C ASP A 327 10.56 -7.80 14.87
N VAL A 328 10.67 -6.49 14.67
CA VAL A 328 11.48 -5.60 15.53
C VAL A 328 10.91 -5.50 16.94
N LEU A 329 9.57 -5.40 17.08
CA LEU A 329 8.93 -5.30 18.40
C LEU A 329 8.96 -6.64 19.16
N VAL A 330 8.76 -7.77 18.45
CA VAL A 330 8.89 -9.13 19.03
C VAL A 330 10.29 -9.33 19.57
N GLY A 331 11.32 -9.06 18.77
CA GLY A 331 12.71 -9.19 19.21
C GLY A 331 13.04 -8.29 20.42
N ALA A 332 12.54 -7.04 20.44
CA ALA A 332 12.73 -6.15 21.59
C ALA A 332 12.10 -6.73 22.87
N ARG A 333 10.90 -7.31 22.78
CA ARG A 333 10.22 -7.95 23.91
C ARG A 333 10.97 -9.18 24.41
N GLU A 334 11.46 -10.02 23.51
CA GLU A 334 12.27 -11.20 23.83
C GLU A 334 13.57 -10.82 24.53
N ASP A 335 14.20 -9.72 24.11
CA ASP A 335 15.40 -9.15 24.72
C ASP A 335 15.11 -8.42 26.06
N GLY A 336 13.84 -8.31 26.48
CA GLY A 336 13.43 -7.55 27.68
C GLY A 336 13.61 -6.04 27.55
N VAL A 337 13.68 -5.51 26.32
CA VAL A 337 13.85 -4.09 26.03
C VAL A 337 12.48 -3.43 25.83
N ASP A 338 12.33 -2.17 26.24
CA ASP A 338 11.11 -1.41 25.95
C ASP A 338 10.88 -1.33 24.43
N ILE A 339 9.70 -1.78 23.96
CA ILE A 339 9.32 -1.80 22.55
C ILE A 339 9.35 -0.40 21.91
N ALA A 340 9.17 0.65 22.72
CA ALA A 340 9.25 2.04 22.29
C ALA A 340 10.62 2.69 22.53
N ALA A 341 11.62 1.90 22.92
CA ALA A 341 12.98 2.42 23.13
C ALA A 341 13.55 2.99 21.83
N PRO A 342 14.29 4.12 21.89
CA PRO A 342 14.78 4.81 20.69
C PRO A 342 15.63 3.92 19.75
N GLN A 343 16.39 2.96 20.31
CA GLN A 343 17.19 2.04 19.50
C GLN A 343 16.33 1.03 18.72
N VAL A 344 15.19 0.61 19.29
CA VAL A 344 14.22 -0.30 18.66
C VAL A 344 13.55 0.42 17.48
N LEU A 345 13.01 1.62 17.72
CA LEU A 345 12.32 2.39 16.70
C LEU A 345 13.28 2.84 15.57
N ARG A 346 14.54 3.20 15.92
CA ARG A 346 15.57 3.49 14.92
C ARG A 346 15.95 2.27 14.08
N ARG A 347 15.91 1.03 14.62
CA ARG A 347 16.14 -0.19 13.84
C ARG A 347 15.08 -0.34 12.78
N TYR A 348 13.80 -0.25 13.14
CA TYR A 348 12.67 -0.24 12.20
C TYR A 348 12.83 0.85 11.13
N ALA A 349 12.95 2.11 11.57
CA ALA A 349 13.03 3.25 10.66
C ALA A 349 14.19 3.15 9.66
N ARG A 350 15.38 2.68 10.08
CA ARG A 350 16.53 2.53 9.20
C ARG A 350 16.30 1.47 8.13
N ARG A 351 15.73 0.30 8.50
CA ARG A 351 15.49 -0.79 7.56
C ARG A 351 14.45 -0.39 6.52
N ARG A 352 13.33 0.18 6.97
CA ARG A 352 12.25 0.55 6.07
C ARG A 352 12.61 1.72 5.18
N ARG A 353 13.12 2.83 5.76
CA ARG A 353 13.46 4.02 4.98
C ARG A 353 14.47 3.76 3.88
N SER A 354 15.45 2.88 4.10
CA SER A 354 16.42 2.53 3.06
C SER A 354 15.77 1.77 1.90
N ALA A 355 14.91 0.80 2.19
CA ALA A 355 14.19 0.03 1.19
C ALA A 355 13.21 0.92 0.40
N ASP A 356 12.36 1.68 1.10
CA ASP A 356 11.34 2.52 0.49
C ASP A 356 11.94 3.67 -0.34
N THR A 357 13.09 4.21 0.08
CA THR A 357 13.82 5.21 -0.71
C THR A 357 14.34 4.61 -2.02
N LEU A 358 14.86 3.38 -2.00
CA LEU A 358 15.31 2.69 -3.20
C LEU A 358 14.15 2.41 -4.15
N ASP A 359 13.03 1.92 -3.63
CA ASP A 359 11.81 1.66 -4.42
C ASP A 359 11.28 2.97 -5.03
N ALA A 360 11.16 4.04 -4.25
CA ALA A 360 10.70 5.34 -4.71
C ALA A 360 11.61 5.95 -5.78
N LEU A 361 12.93 5.86 -5.61
CA LEU A 361 13.91 6.32 -6.61
C LEU A 361 13.85 5.49 -7.89
N SER A 362 13.62 4.18 -7.79
CA SER A 362 13.46 3.31 -8.94
C SER A 362 12.22 3.68 -9.76
N PHE A 363 11.09 3.94 -9.10
CA PHE A 363 9.86 4.38 -9.78
C PHE A 363 10.01 5.78 -10.41
N ASP A 364 10.65 6.72 -9.69
CA ASP A 364 10.91 8.07 -10.23
C ASP A 364 11.90 8.01 -11.42
N ALA A 365 12.92 7.16 -11.36
CA ALA A 365 13.85 6.93 -12.47
C ALA A 365 13.14 6.36 -13.70
N LEU A 366 12.28 5.36 -13.52
CA LEU A 366 11.46 4.82 -14.61
C LEU A 366 10.57 5.90 -15.22
N ALA A 367 9.84 6.66 -14.40
CA ALA A 367 9.00 7.74 -14.88
C ALA A 367 9.78 8.79 -15.69
N ARG A 368 10.99 9.15 -15.25
CA ARG A 368 11.87 10.09 -15.97
C ARG A 368 12.39 9.51 -17.29
N VAL A 369 12.85 8.26 -17.29
CA VAL A 369 13.38 7.60 -18.49
C VAL A 369 12.31 7.49 -19.56
N TYR A 370 11.07 7.15 -19.17
CA TYR A 370 9.96 7.07 -20.12
C TYR A 370 9.40 8.45 -20.51
N GLY A 371 9.67 9.51 -19.77
CA GLY A 371 9.39 10.90 -20.13
C GLY A 371 10.40 11.53 -21.11
N TRP A 372 11.45 10.82 -21.54
CA TRP A 372 12.38 11.35 -22.53
C TRP A 372 11.75 11.47 -23.91
N THR A 373 11.88 12.65 -24.52
CA THR A 373 11.34 12.98 -25.86
C THR A 373 12.42 13.14 -26.92
N SER A 374 13.70 13.32 -26.52
CA SER A 374 14.83 13.46 -27.43
C SER A 374 15.10 12.14 -28.18
N PRO A 375 15.12 12.11 -29.53
CA PRO A 375 15.28 10.88 -30.31
C PRO A 375 16.45 9.99 -29.91
N PRO A 376 17.68 10.50 -29.64
CA PRO A 376 18.78 9.64 -29.23
C PRO A 376 18.55 9.00 -27.83
N LEU A 377 17.91 9.72 -26.91
CA LEU A 377 17.59 9.18 -25.58
C LEU A 377 16.48 8.13 -25.66
N VAL A 378 15.47 8.35 -26.51
CA VAL A 378 14.40 7.38 -26.78
C VAL A 378 15.00 6.10 -27.39
N ALA A 379 15.89 6.22 -28.38
CA ALA A 379 16.59 5.06 -28.96
C ALA A 379 17.44 4.30 -27.94
N ALA A 380 18.19 5.02 -27.10
CA ALA A 380 19.00 4.43 -26.02
C ALA A 380 18.10 3.69 -24.99
N ARG A 381 16.93 4.26 -24.63
CA ARG A 381 15.92 3.62 -23.78
C ARG A 381 15.45 2.31 -24.38
N GLY A 382 15.04 2.32 -25.67
CA GLY A 382 14.58 1.12 -26.37
C GLY A 382 15.65 0.03 -26.45
N LEU A 383 16.91 0.39 -26.67
CA LEU A 383 18.04 -0.56 -26.63
C LEU A 383 18.25 -1.12 -25.22
N GLY A 384 18.17 -0.28 -24.20
CA GLY A 384 18.29 -0.69 -22.78
C GLY A 384 17.20 -1.70 -22.38
N VAL A 385 15.95 -1.46 -22.75
CA VAL A 385 14.81 -2.38 -22.47
C VAL A 385 15.05 -3.74 -23.18
N ARG A 386 15.44 -3.76 -24.45
CA ARG A 386 15.73 -4.99 -25.21
C ARG A 386 16.91 -5.76 -24.62
N LEU A 387 17.94 -5.05 -24.13
CA LEU A 387 19.09 -5.67 -23.47
C LEU A 387 18.68 -6.29 -22.13
N LEU A 388 17.87 -5.56 -21.35
CA LEU A 388 17.36 -6.00 -20.06
C LEU A 388 16.51 -7.27 -20.20
N ASP A 389 15.65 -7.34 -21.21
CA ASP A 389 14.84 -8.54 -21.48
C ASP A 389 15.68 -9.79 -21.75
N ARG A 390 16.89 -9.62 -22.35
CA ARG A 390 17.84 -10.71 -22.61
C ARG A 390 18.72 -11.07 -21.42
N LEU A 391 18.84 -10.21 -20.42
CA LEU A 391 19.70 -10.40 -19.25
C LEU A 391 18.95 -11.06 -18.10
N ASN A 392 18.65 -12.34 -18.23
CA ASN A 392 17.91 -13.13 -17.24
C ASN A 392 18.35 -12.90 -15.77
N PRO A 393 19.65 -12.81 -15.41
CA PRO A 393 20.02 -12.59 -14.01
C PRO A 393 19.58 -11.24 -13.45
N ILE A 394 19.58 -10.18 -14.29
CA ILE A 394 19.14 -8.85 -13.87
C ILE A 394 17.60 -8.80 -13.81
N LYS A 395 16.94 -9.36 -14.82
CA LYS A 395 15.48 -9.48 -14.89
C LYS A 395 14.96 -10.21 -13.66
N ARG A 396 15.55 -11.34 -13.29
CA ARG A 396 15.20 -12.11 -12.11
C ARG A 396 15.35 -11.31 -10.82
N ARG A 397 16.45 -10.57 -10.62
CA ARG A 397 16.62 -9.70 -9.44
C ARG A 397 15.55 -8.61 -9.35
N LEU A 398 15.15 -8.02 -10.49
CA LEU A 398 14.09 -7.03 -10.52
C LEU A 398 12.75 -7.65 -10.15
N ALA A 399 12.46 -8.85 -10.64
CA ALA A 399 11.24 -9.59 -10.32
C ALA A 399 11.21 -10.04 -8.84
N GLU A 400 12.32 -10.55 -8.30
CA GLU A 400 12.48 -10.89 -6.88
C GLU A 400 12.26 -9.66 -5.99
N HIS A 401 12.85 -8.51 -6.36
CA HIS A 401 12.63 -7.27 -5.63
C HIS A 401 11.16 -6.79 -5.67
N ALA A 402 10.51 -6.89 -6.84
CA ALA A 402 9.09 -6.57 -6.98
C ALA A 402 8.19 -7.55 -6.18
N ALA A 403 8.61 -8.81 -6.07
CA ALA A 403 7.94 -9.82 -5.25
C ALA A 403 8.12 -9.60 -3.74
N GLY A 404 9.05 -8.72 -3.33
CA GLY A 404 9.35 -8.43 -1.93
C GLY A 404 10.21 -9.49 -1.26
N LEU A 405 11.11 -10.13 -2.00
CA LEU A 405 11.99 -11.23 -1.57
C LEU A 405 13.44 -10.79 -1.57
#